data_10a0764564f4b4fb7b3a5d694a7c31f6
#
_entry.id   10a0764564f4b4fb7b3a5d694a7c31f6
#
_cell.length_a   1.000
_cell.length_b   1.000
_cell.length_c   1.000
_cell.angle_alpha   90.00
_cell.angle_beta   90.00
_cell.angle_gamma   90.00
#
_symmetry.space_group_name_H-M   'P 1'
#
loop_
_entity.id
_entity.type
_entity.pdbx_description
1 polymer ?
#
loop_
_entity_poly.entity_id
_entity_poly.type
_entity_poly.pdbx_seq_one_letter_code
_entity_poly.pdbx_strand_id
1 'polypeptide(L)'
;MTPSYLRAPYGEEKHVRVRIMSHRDKMRRMMRYSDVDRGISETIYREQEIQNVMKKIDAIVPGKVFKGVYQTATGRKLKVENLATGSKVFSIIKKILTSGDLTDKTLLILDEPESHLHPSWINQLAEVIVLLVKECNMTVLLTTHSPNFLLAVDALMRKYEIREKCHFYQTELEENNQIKYVEKTDCLDNIYADFAASFAEMNALRKKYMNLEE
;
A
#
# COMPACT_ATOMS: atom_id res chain seq x y z
N MET A 1 -23.87 -16.50 13.38
CA MET A 1 -23.42 -15.50 14.37
C MET A 1 -24.60 -14.63 14.74
N THR A 2 -25.11 -14.77 15.96
CA THR A 2 -26.23 -14.00 16.51
C THR A 2 -25.80 -12.57 16.81
N PRO A 3 -26.61 -11.56 16.50
CA PRO A 3 -26.28 -10.16 16.78
C PRO A 3 -26.23 -9.92 18.29
N SER A 4 -25.15 -9.28 18.77
CA SER A 4 -25.06 -8.80 20.14
C SER A 4 -25.84 -7.50 20.31
N TYR A 5 -26.71 -7.44 21.31
CA TYR A 5 -27.49 -6.25 21.65
C TYR A 5 -26.86 -5.53 22.84
N LEU A 6 -26.61 -4.22 22.70
CA LEU A 6 -26.23 -3.36 23.81
C LEU A 6 -27.50 -2.72 24.42
N ARG A 7 -27.71 -2.92 25.71
CA ARG A 7 -28.82 -2.34 26.48
C ARG A 7 -28.48 -0.92 26.95
N ALA A 8 -29.29 0.06 26.62
CA ALA A 8 -29.16 1.41 27.14
C ALA A 8 -29.71 1.53 28.58
N PRO A 9 -29.11 2.38 29.46
CA PRO A 9 -29.47 2.41 30.89
C PRO A 9 -30.77 3.10 31.27
N TYR A 10 -31.58 3.58 30.35
CA TYR A 10 -32.90 4.16 30.62
C TYR A 10 -33.93 3.71 29.58
N GLY A 11 -34.78 2.76 29.97
CA GLY A 11 -36.18 2.50 29.64
C GLY A 11 -36.68 2.45 28.19
N GLU A 12 -35.94 2.91 27.20
CA GLU A 12 -36.30 2.76 25.78
C GLU A 12 -35.30 1.82 25.10
N GLU A 13 -35.77 0.63 24.71
CA GLU A 13 -35.00 -0.32 23.91
C GLU A 13 -34.75 0.23 22.51
N LYS A 14 -33.73 1.07 22.35
CA LYS A 14 -33.17 1.38 21.03
C LYS A 14 -32.29 0.21 20.58
N HIS A 15 -32.85 -0.65 19.73
CA HIS A 15 -32.10 -1.70 19.08
C HIS A 15 -31.05 -1.10 18.13
N VAL A 16 -29.83 -0.90 18.62
CA VAL A 16 -28.72 -0.49 17.78
C VAL A 16 -28.18 -1.73 17.07
N ARG A 17 -28.49 -1.88 15.80
CA ARG A 17 -27.86 -2.91 14.94
C ARG A 17 -26.41 -2.54 14.69
N VAL A 18 -25.48 -3.09 15.45
CA VAL A 18 -24.05 -2.99 15.16
C VAL A 18 -23.73 -3.98 14.03
N ARG A 19 -23.51 -3.46 12.83
CA ARG A 19 -23.04 -4.28 11.71
C ARG A 19 -21.51 -4.32 11.74
N ILE A 20 -20.94 -5.43 12.19
CA ILE A 20 -19.51 -5.69 12.06
C ILE A 20 -19.22 -5.93 10.59
N MET A 21 -18.51 -5.01 9.96
CA MET A 21 -18.09 -5.13 8.56
C MET A 21 -16.66 -5.64 8.50
N SER A 22 -16.39 -6.58 7.58
CA SER A 22 -15.03 -6.99 7.31
C SER A 22 -14.21 -5.80 6.79
N HIS A 23 -12.89 -5.82 6.97
CA HIS A 23 -12.01 -4.78 6.44
C HIS A 23 -12.21 -4.60 4.92
N ARG A 24 -12.38 -5.69 4.19
CA ARG A 24 -12.66 -5.71 2.74
C ARG A 24 -13.98 -5.01 2.39
N ASP A 25 -15.03 -5.19 3.19
CA ASP A 25 -16.32 -4.53 2.97
C ASP A 25 -16.26 -3.05 3.32
N LYS A 26 -15.48 -2.68 4.34
CA LYS A 26 -15.20 -1.29 4.70
C LYS A 26 -14.47 -0.58 3.56
N MET A 27 -13.42 -1.20 2.99
CA MET A 27 -12.70 -0.69 1.82
C MET A 27 -13.62 -0.54 0.60
N ARG A 28 -14.45 -1.55 0.28
CA ARG A 28 -15.43 -1.45 -0.79
C ARG A 28 -16.43 -0.33 -0.58
N ARG A 29 -16.84 -0.10 0.66
CA ARG A 29 -17.77 0.99 1.01
C ARG A 29 -17.10 2.35 0.87
N MET A 30 -15.87 2.53 1.33
CA MET A 30 -15.09 3.75 1.11
C MET A 30 -14.96 4.08 -0.39
N MET A 31 -14.69 3.07 -1.22
CA MET A 31 -14.62 3.24 -2.68
C MET A 31 -15.95 3.70 -3.30
N ARG A 32 -17.09 3.36 -2.70
CA ARG A 32 -18.43 3.66 -3.24
C ARG A 32 -19.06 4.94 -2.69
N TYR A 33 -18.83 5.30 -1.43
CA TYR A 33 -19.68 6.23 -0.69
C TYR A 33 -18.98 7.41 -0.01
N SER A 34 -17.66 7.51 -0.04
CA SER A 34 -16.96 8.60 0.65
C SER A 34 -16.89 9.85 -0.22
N ASP A 35 -17.95 10.63 -0.22
CA ASP A 35 -17.99 12.02 -0.66
C ASP A 35 -18.67 12.85 0.45
N VAL A 36 -18.16 12.77 1.68
CA VAL A 36 -18.66 13.62 2.78
C VAL A 36 -17.77 14.86 2.84
N ASP A 37 -18.39 15.99 2.54
CA ASP A 37 -17.84 17.32 2.77
C ASP A 37 -17.51 17.47 4.27
N ARG A 38 -16.25 17.40 4.65
CA ARG A 38 -15.77 17.66 6.02
C ARG A 38 -14.95 18.94 6.03
N GLY A 39 -15.40 19.82 6.84
CA GLY A 39 -14.87 21.10 7.32
C GLY A 39 -13.52 21.63 6.81
N ILE A 40 -13.57 22.84 6.31
CA ILE A 40 -12.56 23.55 5.50
C ILE A 40 -11.27 23.91 6.27
N SER A 41 -11.22 23.90 7.59
CA SER A 41 -10.11 24.55 8.33
C SER A 41 -8.89 23.70 8.68
N GLU A 42 -9.02 22.38 8.83
CA GLU A 42 -7.86 21.47 8.99
C GLU A 42 -7.31 20.97 7.65
N THR A 43 -8.08 21.12 6.58
CA THR A 43 -7.81 20.65 5.23
C THR A 43 -6.72 21.49 4.52
N ILE A 44 -6.62 22.78 4.81
CA ILE A 44 -5.82 23.73 4.02
C ILE A 44 -4.30 23.48 4.14
N TYR A 45 -3.78 23.13 5.33
CA TYR A 45 -2.34 22.84 5.50
C TYR A 45 -1.93 21.49 4.92
N ARG A 46 -2.84 20.52 4.86
CA ARG A 46 -2.61 19.22 4.23
C ARG A 46 -2.84 19.20 2.71
N GLU A 47 -3.54 20.19 2.17
CA GLU A 47 -3.87 20.21 0.74
C GLU A 47 -2.63 20.23 -0.14
N GLN A 48 -1.59 20.97 0.24
CA GLN A 48 -0.39 21.12 -0.59
C GLN A 48 0.46 19.85 -0.60
N GLU A 49 0.57 19.18 0.54
CA GLU A 49 1.28 17.91 0.73
C GLU A 49 0.58 16.78 -0.03
N ILE A 50 -0.74 16.66 0.16
CA ILE A 50 -1.56 15.68 -0.56
C ILE A 50 -1.52 15.96 -2.07
N GLN A 51 -1.54 17.22 -2.51
CA GLN A 51 -1.45 17.58 -3.92
C GLN A 51 -0.15 17.12 -4.58
N ASN A 52 0.99 17.16 -3.87
CA ASN A 52 2.26 16.67 -4.39
C ASN A 52 2.21 15.16 -4.67
N VAL A 53 1.68 14.40 -3.71
CA VAL A 53 1.47 12.96 -3.89
C VAL A 53 0.47 12.67 -5.01
N MET A 54 -0.63 13.44 -5.05
CA MET A 54 -1.66 13.31 -6.10
C MET A 54 -1.13 13.59 -7.50
N LYS A 55 -0.31 14.64 -7.67
CA LYS A 55 0.35 14.94 -8.97
C LYS A 55 1.23 13.77 -9.43
N LYS A 56 1.94 13.12 -8.50
CA LYS A 56 2.75 11.95 -8.81
C LYS A 56 1.88 10.79 -9.29
N ILE A 57 0.80 10.51 -8.57
CA ILE A 57 -0.14 9.44 -8.95
C ILE A 57 -0.83 9.78 -10.29
N ASP A 58 -1.19 11.03 -10.52
CA ASP A 58 -1.83 11.48 -11.76
C ASP A 58 -0.92 11.33 -13.00
N ALA A 59 0.39 11.47 -12.80
CA ALA A 59 1.37 11.21 -13.87
C ALA A 59 1.45 9.72 -14.24
N ILE A 60 1.17 8.82 -13.29
CA ILE A 60 1.22 7.36 -13.51
C ILE A 60 -0.13 6.85 -14.04
N VAL A 61 -1.21 7.23 -13.35
CA VAL A 61 -2.60 6.81 -13.66
C VAL A 61 -3.48 8.06 -13.75
N PRO A 62 -3.47 8.72 -14.94
CA PRO A 62 -4.26 9.93 -15.14
C PRO A 62 -5.75 9.60 -15.18
N GLY A 63 -6.53 10.23 -14.32
CA GLY A 63 -7.99 10.03 -14.25
C GLY A 63 -8.53 10.23 -12.85
N LYS A 64 -9.84 10.09 -12.69
CA LYS A 64 -10.55 10.29 -11.41
C LYS A 64 -11.32 9.04 -11.02
N VAL A 65 -11.34 8.75 -9.72
CA VAL A 65 -12.18 7.68 -9.16
C VAL A 65 -13.36 8.33 -8.45
N PHE A 66 -14.57 8.03 -8.91
CA PHE A 66 -15.80 8.53 -8.32
C PHE A 66 -16.83 7.41 -8.24
N LYS A 67 -17.38 7.16 -7.05
CA LYS A 67 -18.41 6.12 -6.80
C LYS A 67 -18.08 4.74 -7.41
N GLY A 68 -16.83 4.29 -7.30
CA GLY A 68 -16.40 2.98 -7.81
C GLY A 68 -16.20 2.93 -9.33
N VAL A 69 -16.28 4.09 -10.00
CA VAL A 69 -16.01 4.24 -11.43
C VAL A 69 -14.72 5.04 -11.60
N TYR A 70 -13.80 4.49 -12.37
CA TYR A 70 -12.62 5.20 -12.84
C TYR A 70 -12.93 5.89 -14.17
N GLN A 71 -12.73 7.18 -14.22
CA GLN A 71 -12.85 7.96 -15.46
C GLN A 71 -11.45 8.35 -15.94
N THR A 72 -11.08 7.89 -17.13
CA THR A 72 -9.81 8.25 -17.78
C THR A 72 -9.76 9.73 -18.14
N ALA A 73 -8.56 10.26 -18.42
CA ALA A 73 -8.39 11.61 -18.92
C ALA A 73 -9.17 11.87 -20.24
N THR A 74 -9.40 10.82 -21.04
CA THR A 74 -10.18 10.89 -22.29
C THR A 74 -11.70 10.75 -22.06
N GLY A 75 -12.16 10.70 -20.81
CA GLY A 75 -13.58 10.62 -20.45
C GLY A 75 -14.17 9.20 -20.45
N ARG A 76 -13.40 8.16 -20.82
CA ARG A 76 -13.87 6.76 -20.78
C ARG A 76 -14.10 6.33 -19.35
N LYS A 77 -15.23 5.69 -19.07
CA LYS A 77 -15.63 5.20 -17.76
C LYS A 77 -15.42 3.69 -17.66
N LEU A 78 -14.74 3.24 -16.60
CA LEU A 78 -14.48 1.84 -16.30
C LEU A 78 -14.85 1.59 -14.83
N LYS A 79 -15.41 0.43 -14.51
CA LYS A 79 -15.53 0.02 -13.10
C LYS A 79 -14.12 -0.21 -12.54
N VAL A 80 -13.85 0.24 -11.31
CA VAL A 80 -12.55 0.04 -10.65
C VAL A 80 -12.20 -1.44 -10.56
N GLU A 81 -13.20 -2.31 -10.45
CA GLU A 81 -13.03 -3.77 -10.44
C GLU A 81 -12.41 -4.31 -11.74
N ASN A 82 -12.63 -3.63 -12.85
CA ASN A 82 -12.14 -4.02 -14.19
C ASN A 82 -10.83 -3.32 -14.60
N LEU A 83 -10.24 -2.52 -13.72
CA LEU A 83 -8.91 -1.95 -13.96
C LEU A 83 -7.84 -3.04 -13.89
N ALA A 84 -6.78 -2.86 -14.67
CA ALA A 84 -5.56 -3.63 -14.49
C ALA A 84 -5.05 -3.48 -13.04
N THR A 85 -4.47 -4.54 -12.48
CA THR A 85 -4.09 -4.60 -11.06
C THR A 85 -3.20 -3.43 -10.64
N GLY A 86 -2.23 -3.04 -11.49
CA GLY A 86 -1.38 -1.89 -11.23
C GLY A 86 -2.16 -0.59 -11.11
N SER A 87 -3.06 -0.30 -12.05
CA SER A 87 -3.91 0.89 -11.99
C SER A 87 -4.83 0.90 -10.77
N LYS A 88 -5.22 -0.29 -10.27
CA LYS A 88 -6.03 -0.43 -9.05
C LYS A 88 -5.32 0.10 -7.82
N VAL A 89 -4.05 -0.30 -7.59
CA VAL A 89 -3.27 0.10 -6.40
C VAL A 89 -3.20 1.63 -6.33
N PHE A 90 -2.78 2.28 -7.42
CA PHE A 90 -2.73 3.75 -7.47
C PHE A 90 -4.09 4.40 -7.32
N SER A 91 -5.14 3.82 -7.93
CA SER A 91 -6.52 4.32 -7.80
C SER A 91 -7.06 4.22 -6.38
N ILE A 92 -6.71 3.16 -5.64
CA ILE A 92 -7.07 2.97 -4.22
C ILE A 92 -6.36 4.03 -3.38
N ILE A 93 -5.04 4.22 -3.55
CA ILE A 93 -4.27 5.23 -2.82
C ILE A 93 -4.85 6.61 -3.10
N LYS A 94 -5.11 6.94 -4.36
CA LYS A 94 -5.75 8.20 -4.77
C LYS A 94 -7.09 8.42 -4.08
N LYS A 95 -7.92 7.38 -3.99
CA LYS A 95 -9.22 7.46 -3.30
C LYS A 95 -9.06 7.66 -1.80
N ILE A 96 -8.11 6.99 -1.15
CA ILE A 96 -7.78 7.19 0.25
C ILE A 96 -7.38 8.66 0.51
N LEU A 97 -6.51 9.22 -0.33
CA LEU A 97 -6.07 10.61 -0.23
C LEU A 97 -7.22 11.62 -0.38
N THR A 98 -8.21 11.30 -1.22
CA THR A 98 -9.35 12.20 -1.50
C THR A 98 -10.56 11.96 -0.61
N SER A 99 -10.57 10.92 0.23
CA SER A 99 -11.72 10.58 1.08
C SER A 99 -11.91 11.51 2.27
N GLY A 100 -10.91 12.31 2.62
CA GLY A 100 -10.92 13.15 3.83
C GLY A 100 -10.82 12.35 5.14
N ASP A 101 -10.64 11.02 5.05
CA ASP A 101 -10.56 10.13 6.23
C ASP A 101 -9.12 9.97 6.74
N LEU A 102 -8.14 10.62 6.09
CA LEU A 102 -6.75 10.56 6.48
C LEU A 102 -6.49 11.41 7.73
N THR A 103 -5.94 10.77 8.72
CA THR A 103 -5.41 11.42 9.92
C THR A 103 -3.95 11.06 10.08
N ASP A 104 -3.22 11.79 10.92
CA ASP A 104 -1.85 11.47 11.38
C ASP A 104 -1.74 10.12 12.12
N LYS A 105 -2.87 9.53 12.48
CA LYS A 105 -2.98 8.20 13.10
C LYS A 105 -3.39 7.10 12.10
N THR A 106 -3.39 7.40 10.80
CA THR A 106 -3.77 6.40 9.79
C THR A 106 -2.64 5.42 9.58
N LEU A 107 -2.94 4.13 9.80
CA LEU A 107 -2.07 3.01 9.42
C LEU A 107 -2.55 2.42 8.09
N LEU A 108 -1.68 2.45 7.10
CA LEU A 108 -1.88 1.80 5.80
C LEU A 108 -1.15 0.47 5.79
N ILE A 109 -1.89 -0.63 5.62
CA ILE A 109 -1.32 -1.98 5.51
C ILE A 109 -1.40 -2.42 4.05
N LEU A 110 -0.26 -2.73 3.47
CA LEU A 110 -0.09 -3.19 2.10
C LEU A 110 0.60 -4.55 2.09
N ASP A 111 -0.08 -5.55 1.53
CA ASP A 111 0.44 -6.90 1.39
C ASP A 111 0.84 -7.12 -0.07
N GLU A 112 2.14 -7.29 -0.32
CA GLU A 112 2.75 -7.43 -1.65
C GLU A 112 2.17 -6.48 -2.71
N PRO A 113 2.15 -5.16 -2.47
CA PRO A 113 1.46 -4.23 -3.37
C PRO A 113 2.06 -4.18 -4.78
N GLU A 114 3.30 -4.65 -4.95
CA GLU A 114 4.02 -4.69 -6.22
C GLU A 114 3.81 -5.97 -7.03
N SER A 115 3.20 -7.03 -6.46
CA SER A 115 3.21 -8.41 -7.01
C SER A 115 2.68 -8.56 -8.44
N HIS A 116 1.89 -7.62 -8.92
CA HIS A 116 1.34 -7.64 -10.29
C HIS A 116 1.68 -6.38 -11.08
N LEU A 117 2.73 -5.66 -10.68
CA LEU A 117 3.15 -4.46 -11.36
C LEU A 117 4.23 -4.74 -12.42
N HIS A 118 4.19 -3.96 -13.50
CA HIS A 118 5.33 -3.91 -14.40
C HIS A 118 6.55 -3.32 -13.66
N PRO A 119 7.79 -3.78 -13.90
CA PRO A 119 8.98 -3.30 -13.18
C PRO A 119 9.14 -1.77 -13.12
N SER A 120 8.77 -1.05 -14.20
CA SER A 120 8.80 0.41 -14.20
C SER A 120 7.81 1.05 -13.22
N TRP A 121 6.74 0.35 -12.86
CA TRP A 121 5.71 0.83 -11.93
C TRP A 121 6.05 0.49 -10.48
N ILE A 122 6.91 -0.51 -10.25
CA ILE A 122 7.40 -0.87 -8.92
C ILE A 122 8.11 0.34 -8.28
N ASN A 123 9.03 0.98 -9.00
CA ASN A 123 9.74 2.15 -8.50
C ASN A 123 8.80 3.33 -8.24
N GLN A 124 7.81 3.51 -9.12
CA GLN A 124 6.80 4.57 -8.95
C GLN A 124 5.90 4.33 -7.75
N LEU A 125 5.52 3.07 -7.49
CA LEU A 125 4.75 2.72 -6.29
C LEU A 125 5.57 2.95 -5.03
N ALA A 126 6.84 2.53 -5.01
CA ALA A 126 7.75 2.80 -3.90
C ALA A 126 7.84 4.31 -3.61
N GLU A 127 7.97 5.14 -4.65
CA GLU A 127 8.03 6.59 -4.48
C GLU A 127 6.73 7.17 -3.92
N VAL A 128 5.58 6.71 -4.38
CA VAL A 128 4.27 7.13 -3.84
C VAL A 128 4.17 6.75 -2.36
N ILE A 129 4.56 5.53 -1.97
CA ILE A 129 4.51 5.08 -0.57
C ILE A 129 5.43 5.92 0.32
N VAL A 130 6.65 6.18 -0.12
CA VAL A 130 7.61 7.02 0.61
C VAL A 130 7.08 8.44 0.78
N LEU A 131 6.44 9.00 -0.24
CA LEU A 131 5.80 10.32 -0.16
C LEU A 131 4.59 10.32 0.78
N LEU A 132 3.82 9.24 0.89
CA LEU A 132 2.76 9.14 1.90
C LEU A 132 3.31 9.23 3.33
N VAL A 133 4.47 8.63 3.58
CA VAL A 133 5.15 8.73 4.89
C VAL A 133 5.69 10.14 5.09
N LYS A 134 6.38 10.69 4.10
CA LYS A 134 7.05 12.00 4.21
C LYS A 134 6.06 13.15 4.29
N GLU A 135 5.18 13.25 3.31
CA GLU A 135 4.30 14.42 3.11
C GLU A 135 3.00 14.31 3.92
N CYS A 136 2.43 13.10 4.03
CA CYS A 136 1.17 12.90 4.72
C CYS A 136 1.32 12.38 6.16
N ASN A 137 2.55 12.19 6.64
CA ASN A 137 2.88 11.65 7.96
C ASN A 137 2.13 10.36 8.30
N MET A 138 1.93 9.50 7.28
CA MET A 138 1.24 8.23 7.44
C MET A 138 2.19 7.16 7.96
N THR A 139 1.66 6.26 8.79
CA THR A 139 2.35 5.01 9.12
C THR A 139 1.99 3.96 8.07
N VAL A 140 3.00 3.33 7.48
CA VAL A 140 2.80 2.27 6.49
C VAL A 140 3.46 0.98 6.96
N LEU A 141 2.69 -0.10 6.97
CA LEU A 141 3.18 -1.47 7.13
C LEU A 141 3.05 -2.17 5.79
N LEU A 142 4.14 -2.66 5.24
CA LEU A 142 4.12 -3.40 3.98
C LEU A 142 4.89 -4.70 4.06
N THR A 143 4.43 -5.69 3.30
CA THR A 143 5.17 -6.93 3.04
C THR A 143 5.63 -6.95 1.59
N THR A 144 6.77 -7.58 1.32
CA THR A 144 7.28 -7.75 -0.04
C THR A 144 8.18 -8.97 -0.14
N HIS A 145 8.14 -9.62 -1.30
CA HIS A 145 9.11 -10.63 -1.74
C HIS A 145 9.97 -10.13 -2.92
N SER A 146 9.88 -8.84 -3.25
CA SER A 146 10.60 -8.25 -4.38
C SER A 146 11.87 -7.53 -3.92
N PRO A 147 13.06 -8.02 -4.28
CA PRO A 147 14.32 -7.33 -3.99
C PRO A 147 14.37 -5.94 -4.64
N ASN A 148 13.77 -5.79 -5.82
CA ASN A 148 13.72 -4.51 -6.51
C ASN A 148 12.85 -3.49 -5.78
N PHE A 149 11.72 -3.94 -5.21
CA PHE A 149 10.85 -3.06 -4.44
C PHE A 149 11.49 -2.64 -3.12
N LEU A 150 12.11 -3.60 -2.41
CA LEU A 150 12.88 -3.33 -1.20
C LEU A 150 13.99 -2.29 -1.46
N LEU A 151 14.78 -2.49 -2.52
CA LEU A 151 15.84 -1.56 -2.92
C LEU A 151 15.29 -0.18 -3.26
N ALA A 152 14.18 -0.12 -3.99
CA ALA A 152 13.55 1.14 -4.36
C ALA A 152 13.07 1.90 -3.11
N VAL A 153 12.45 1.22 -2.14
CA VAL A 153 12.01 1.83 -0.89
C VAL A 153 13.21 2.38 -0.11
N ASP A 154 14.26 1.58 0.14
CA ASP A 154 15.44 2.03 0.88
C ASP A 154 16.12 3.23 0.20
N ALA A 155 16.35 3.15 -1.11
CA ALA A 155 16.97 4.23 -1.88
C ALA A 155 16.15 5.53 -1.83
N LEU A 156 14.82 5.42 -1.93
CA LEU A 156 13.93 6.57 -1.89
C LEU A 156 13.80 7.17 -0.49
N MET A 157 13.79 6.35 0.57
CA MET A 157 13.81 6.83 1.95
C MET A 157 15.10 7.65 2.22
N ARG A 158 16.25 7.22 1.67
CA ARG A 158 17.51 7.98 1.72
C ARG A 158 17.44 9.26 0.88
N LYS A 159 16.96 9.18 -0.36
CA LYS A 159 16.78 10.34 -1.26
C LYS A 159 15.94 11.44 -0.63
N TYR A 160 14.90 11.06 0.11
CA TYR A 160 13.99 11.99 0.76
C TYR A 160 14.37 12.33 2.21
N GLU A 161 15.53 11.86 2.68
CA GLU A 161 16.11 12.15 4.01
C GLU A 161 15.19 11.75 5.17
N ILE A 162 14.50 10.62 5.05
CA ILE A 162 13.61 10.05 6.07
C ILE A 162 13.93 8.58 6.38
N ARG A 163 15.17 8.14 6.11
CA ARG A 163 15.58 6.74 6.28
C ARG A 163 15.41 6.25 7.72
N GLU A 164 15.59 7.13 8.69
CA GLU A 164 15.42 6.86 10.12
C GLU A 164 13.99 6.51 10.52
N LYS A 165 12.99 6.82 9.68
CA LYS A 165 11.58 6.44 9.89
C LYS A 165 11.24 5.06 9.36
N CYS A 166 12.20 4.35 8.75
CA CYS A 166 11.96 3.08 8.10
C CYS A 166 12.66 1.94 8.82
N HIS A 167 11.88 0.92 9.22
CA HIS A 167 12.35 -0.29 9.85
C HIS A 167 12.11 -1.48 8.93
N PHE A 168 13.11 -2.36 8.82
CA PHE A 168 13.05 -3.55 7.98
C PHE A 168 13.11 -4.79 8.86
N TYR A 169 12.20 -5.72 8.60
CA TYR A 169 12.11 -6.98 9.31
C TYR A 169 12.16 -8.14 8.32
N GLN A 170 12.91 -9.16 8.65
CA GLN A 170 12.96 -10.42 7.93
C GLN A 170 12.27 -11.50 8.76
N THR A 171 11.54 -12.39 8.09
CA THR A 171 10.99 -13.59 8.74
C THR A 171 12.03 -14.68 8.76
N GLU A 172 12.27 -15.27 9.91
CA GLU A 172 13.12 -16.43 10.10
C GLU A 172 12.29 -17.58 10.67
N LEU A 173 12.54 -18.80 10.18
CA LEU A 173 11.89 -20.01 10.69
C LEU A 173 12.73 -20.57 11.84
N GLU A 174 12.14 -20.72 13.01
CA GLU A 174 12.78 -21.37 14.16
C GLU A 174 12.65 -22.90 14.09
N GLU A 175 13.48 -23.64 14.85
CA GLU A 175 13.51 -25.11 14.91
C GLU A 175 12.15 -25.72 15.32
N ASN A 176 11.32 -24.98 16.04
CA ASN A 176 9.96 -25.37 16.46
C ASN A 176 8.86 -25.10 15.41
N ASN A 177 9.24 -24.75 14.18
CA ASN A 177 8.34 -24.28 13.10
C ASN A 177 7.58 -22.98 13.41
N GLN A 178 8.06 -22.18 14.35
CA GLN A 178 7.52 -20.84 14.58
C GLN A 178 8.23 -19.81 13.72
N ILE A 179 7.49 -18.80 13.31
CA ILE A 179 8.04 -17.69 12.54
C ILE A 179 8.42 -16.57 13.51
N LYS A 180 9.65 -16.10 13.40
CA LYS A 180 10.18 -14.96 14.12
C LYS A 180 10.41 -13.80 13.15
N TYR A 181 10.08 -12.58 13.59
CA TYR A 181 10.44 -11.37 12.89
C TYR A 181 11.72 -10.79 13.47
N VAL A 182 12.75 -10.69 12.66
CA VAL A 182 14.06 -10.19 13.07
C VAL A 182 14.30 -8.84 12.39
N GLU A 183 14.60 -7.83 13.18
CA GLU A 183 14.92 -6.52 12.65
C GLU A 183 16.28 -6.55 11.93
N LYS A 184 16.30 -6.05 10.70
CA LYS A 184 17.46 -5.98 9.80
C LYS A 184 17.72 -4.55 9.30
N THR A 185 17.21 -3.55 9.99
CA THR A 185 17.27 -2.14 9.57
C THR A 185 18.70 -1.68 9.28
N ASP A 186 19.67 -2.13 10.08
CA ASP A 186 21.09 -1.76 9.94
C ASP A 186 21.91 -2.75 9.09
N CYS A 187 21.31 -3.87 8.67
CA CYS A 187 21.96 -4.98 7.98
C CYS A 187 21.16 -5.47 6.77
N LEU A 188 20.71 -4.55 5.91
CA LEU A 188 19.94 -4.91 4.69
C LEU A 188 20.75 -5.79 3.73
N ASP A 189 22.08 -5.74 3.77
CA ASP A 189 22.94 -6.59 2.96
C ASP A 189 22.67 -8.07 3.15
N ASN A 190 22.26 -8.50 4.34
CA ASN A 190 21.88 -9.88 4.61
C ASN A 190 20.62 -10.29 3.84
N ILE A 191 19.62 -9.39 3.79
CA ILE A 191 18.39 -9.63 3.01
C ILE A 191 18.72 -9.69 1.52
N TYR A 192 19.57 -8.79 1.03
CA TYR A 192 20.01 -8.81 -0.38
C TYR A 192 20.85 -10.05 -0.71
N ALA A 193 21.67 -10.55 0.23
CA ALA A 193 22.43 -11.78 0.04
C ALA A 193 21.53 -13.00 -0.16
N ASP A 194 20.42 -13.10 0.57
CA ASP A 194 19.45 -14.20 0.40
C ASP A 194 18.80 -14.17 -0.99
N PHE A 195 18.43 -12.97 -1.47
CA PHE A 195 17.94 -12.82 -2.84
C PHE A 195 19.00 -13.13 -3.89
N ALA A 196 20.26 -12.70 -3.66
CA ALA A 196 21.38 -12.95 -4.56
C ALA A 196 21.72 -14.44 -4.66
N ALA A 197 21.59 -15.21 -3.59
CA ALA A 197 21.84 -16.65 -3.57
C ALA A 197 20.91 -17.38 -4.55
N SER A 198 19.62 -17.06 -4.56
CA SER A 198 18.65 -17.62 -5.50
C SER A 198 18.99 -17.28 -6.96
N PHE A 199 19.42 -16.05 -7.24
CA PHE A 199 19.88 -15.65 -8.58
C PHE A 199 21.16 -16.39 -9.00
N ALA A 200 22.11 -16.59 -8.08
CA ALA A 200 23.36 -17.31 -8.35
C ALA A 200 23.09 -18.78 -8.72
N GLU A 201 22.17 -19.43 -8.01
CA GLU A 201 21.75 -20.82 -8.31
C GLU A 201 21.17 -20.94 -9.72
N MET A 202 20.25 -20.06 -10.09
CA MET A 202 19.65 -20.06 -11.43
C MET A 202 20.66 -19.74 -12.54
N ASN A 203 21.59 -18.83 -12.28
CA ASN A 203 22.67 -18.53 -13.22
C ASN A 203 23.64 -19.71 -13.39
N ALA A 204 23.93 -20.46 -12.33
CA ALA A 204 24.75 -21.66 -12.42
C ALA A 204 24.05 -22.75 -13.27
N LEU A 205 22.76 -22.97 -13.05
CA LEU A 205 21.94 -23.86 -13.89
C LEU A 205 21.95 -23.42 -15.35
N ARG A 206 21.70 -22.16 -15.62
CA ARG A 206 21.71 -21.60 -16.98
C ARG A 206 23.06 -21.85 -17.66
N LYS A 207 24.18 -21.53 -17.00
CA LYS A 207 25.53 -21.78 -17.56
C LYS A 207 25.76 -23.26 -17.88
N LYS A 208 25.34 -24.16 -16.96
CA LYS A 208 25.47 -25.61 -17.16
C LYS A 208 24.78 -26.10 -18.43
N TYR A 209 23.61 -25.57 -18.74
CA TYR A 209 22.82 -26.03 -19.89
C TYR A 209 23.13 -25.25 -21.18
N MET A 210 23.63 -24.02 -21.11
CA MET A 210 24.11 -23.31 -22.31
C MET A 210 25.40 -23.92 -22.89
N ASN A 211 26.27 -24.52 -22.05
CA ASN A 211 27.49 -25.18 -22.50
C ASN A 211 27.26 -26.61 -23.01
N LEU A 212 26.01 -27.10 -23.07
CA LEU A 212 25.67 -28.39 -23.65
C LEU A 212 25.17 -28.27 -25.10
N GLU A 213 25.06 -27.04 -25.63
CA GLU A 213 24.62 -26.75 -27.01
C GLU A 213 25.82 -26.42 -27.97
N GLU A 214 27.08 -26.46 -27.46
CA GLU A 214 28.32 -26.43 -28.26
C GLU A 214 28.90 -27.88 -28.41
#